data_66834bff63ec5e015544c64ceefab598
#
_entry.id   66834bff63ec5e015544c64ceefab598
#
_cell.length_a   1.000
_cell.length_b   1.000
_cell.length_c   1.000
_cell.angle_alpha   90.00
_cell.angle_beta   90.00
_cell.angle_gamma   90.00
#
_symmetry.space_group_name_H-M   'P 1'
#
loop_
_entity.id
_entity.type
_entity.pdbx_description
1 polymer ?
#
loop_
_entity_poly.entity_id
_entity_poly.type
_entity_poly.pdbx_seq_one_letter_code
_entity_poly.pdbx_strand_id
1 'polypeptide(L)'
;MKPAYFLMLLAFVLFYFLIELFDPFLKSIAVAALLTIATNSMFLRINSKVRNRAVSTTIFTLAMTALFFLPILYCIISFATFFNQVDQQHLIQNLTEIKTMVIGFFAEFSFLNDFINKISSSVDIGKTVQQLVSFSASLGKNSAKFMIDMILILIFFFFFTLFSNQIATYLKNITPINNEDANILFNESSSVMSVVFYSILVTAIFQGFLFGAFVSSFGYDGLLLGVLYGFASLVPVVGGVIMWLPVALYEASTGTISNAIFIAVYS
;
A
#
# COMPACT_ATOMS: atom_id res chain seq x y z
N MET A 1 4.67 -53.25 0.84
CA MET A 1 3.91 -52.10 0.35
C MET A 1 3.95 -52.10 -1.17
N LYS A 2 2.80 -51.90 -1.85
CA LYS A 2 2.82 -51.82 -3.32
C LYS A 2 3.66 -50.60 -3.72
N PRO A 3 4.53 -50.70 -4.75
CA PRO A 3 5.44 -49.61 -5.14
C PRO A 3 4.69 -48.30 -5.41
N ALA A 4 3.42 -48.39 -5.82
CA ALA A 4 2.58 -47.20 -6.03
C ALA A 4 2.34 -46.36 -4.75
N TYR A 5 2.15 -47.02 -3.58
CA TYR A 5 1.94 -46.26 -2.32
C TYR A 5 3.22 -45.57 -1.83
N PHE A 6 4.36 -46.20 -2.06
CA PHE A 6 5.66 -45.56 -1.78
C PHE A 6 5.89 -44.30 -2.64
N LEU A 7 5.59 -44.41 -3.95
CA LEU A 7 5.71 -43.28 -4.86
C LEU A 7 4.73 -42.14 -4.52
N MET A 8 3.49 -42.48 -4.12
CA MET A 8 2.51 -41.46 -3.66
C MET A 8 3.00 -40.75 -2.38
N LEU A 9 3.51 -41.50 -1.42
CA LEU A 9 4.02 -40.94 -0.17
C LEU A 9 5.24 -40.05 -0.45
N LEU A 10 6.15 -40.52 -1.31
CA LEU A 10 7.32 -39.71 -1.72
C LEU A 10 6.91 -38.43 -2.44
N ALA A 11 5.95 -38.52 -3.37
CA ALA A 11 5.41 -37.35 -4.08
C ALA A 11 4.76 -36.36 -3.11
N PHE A 12 4.01 -36.82 -2.12
CA PHE A 12 3.39 -35.96 -1.10
C PHE A 12 4.44 -35.26 -0.23
N VAL A 13 5.47 -35.97 0.20
CA VAL A 13 6.58 -35.40 0.97
C VAL A 13 7.35 -34.36 0.15
N LEU A 14 7.67 -34.68 -1.11
CA LEU A 14 8.34 -33.72 -2.01
C LEU A 14 7.47 -32.50 -2.25
N PHE A 15 6.16 -32.67 -2.42
CA PHE A 15 5.23 -31.55 -2.61
C PHE A 15 5.15 -30.65 -1.38
N TYR A 16 5.15 -31.24 -0.17
CA TYR A 16 5.21 -30.49 1.08
C TYR A 16 6.48 -29.63 1.17
N PHE A 17 7.67 -30.21 0.94
CA PHE A 17 8.92 -29.46 0.92
C PHE A 17 8.96 -28.39 -0.20
N LEU A 18 8.33 -28.67 -1.33
CA LEU A 18 8.23 -27.70 -2.42
C LEU A 18 7.38 -26.50 -2.00
N ILE A 19 6.25 -26.70 -1.35
CA ILE A 19 5.43 -25.61 -0.82
C ILE A 19 6.24 -24.78 0.20
N GLU A 20 6.91 -25.42 1.15
CA GLU A 20 7.72 -24.76 2.18
C GLU A 20 8.87 -23.94 1.54
N LEU A 21 9.52 -24.50 0.51
CA LEU A 21 10.57 -23.81 -0.24
C LEU A 21 10.06 -22.57 -0.97
N PHE A 22 8.85 -22.61 -1.53
CA PHE A 22 8.26 -21.51 -2.29
C PHE A 22 7.48 -20.51 -1.43
N ASP A 23 7.13 -20.85 -0.19
CA ASP A 23 6.33 -19.99 0.71
C ASP A 23 6.82 -18.54 0.77
N PRO A 24 8.13 -18.24 0.96
CA PRO A 24 8.61 -16.87 1.02
C PRO A 24 8.44 -16.11 -0.30
N PHE A 25 8.33 -16.82 -1.43
CA PHE A 25 8.17 -16.23 -2.76
C PHE A 25 6.72 -16.09 -3.20
N LEU A 26 5.78 -16.85 -2.60
CA LEU A 26 4.38 -16.90 -3.02
C LEU A 26 3.71 -15.52 -3.02
N LYS A 27 3.99 -14.71 -2.01
CA LYS A 27 3.46 -13.33 -1.93
C LYS A 27 3.95 -12.48 -3.09
N SER A 28 5.25 -12.51 -3.37
CA SER A 28 5.87 -11.75 -4.46
C SER A 28 5.38 -12.22 -5.82
N ILE A 29 5.22 -13.53 -6.02
CA ILE A 29 4.66 -14.14 -7.23
C ILE A 29 3.21 -13.68 -7.43
N ALA A 30 2.37 -13.76 -6.38
CA ALA A 30 0.97 -13.37 -6.47
C ALA A 30 0.81 -11.88 -6.81
N VAL A 31 1.54 -11.00 -6.10
CA VAL A 31 1.51 -9.55 -6.37
C VAL A 31 2.00 -9.25 -7.79
N ALA A 32 3.10 -9.86 -8.24
CA ALA A 32 3.63 -9.67 -9.58
C ALA A 32 2.66 -10.14 -10.67
N ALA A 33 1.98 -11.29 -10.46
CA ALA A 33 0.97 -11.80 -11.38
C ALA A 33 -0.23 -10.85 -11.48
N LEU A 34 -0.75 -10.39 -10.34
CA LEU A 34 -1.85 -9.42 -10.28
C LEU A 34 -1.47 -8.11 -10.99
N LEU A 35 -0.29 -7.56 -10.71
CA LEU A 35 0.22 -6.35 -11.39
C LEU A 35 0.34 -6.57 -12.90
N THR A 36 0.85 -7.72 -13.34
CA THR A 36 0.98 -8.03 -14.77
C THR A 36 -0.36 -8.06 -15.46
N ILE A 37 -1.37 -8.72 -14.87
CA ILE A 37 -2.72 -8.78 -15.44
C ILE A 37 -3.34 -7.38 -15.46
N ALA A 38 -3.28 -6.65 -14.36
CA ALA A 38 -3.86 -5.33 -14.21
C ALA A 38 -3.24 -4.29 -15.16
N THR A 39 -1.94 -4.39 -15.44
CA THR A 39 -1.22 -3.43 -16.28
C THR A 39 -1.01 -3.88 -17.73
N ASN A 40 -1.55 -5.04 -18.11
CA ASN A 40 -1.37 -5.62 -19.44
C ASN A 40 -1.79 -4.68 -20.57
N SER A 41 -2.90 -3.97 -20.42
CA SER A 41 -3.39 -2.99 -21.42
C SER A 41 -2.39 -1.86 -21.66
N MET A 42 -1.70 -1.40 -20.60
CA MET A 42 -0.68 -0.36 -20.70
C MET A 42 0.59 -0.90 -21.35
N PHE A 43 1.01 -2.11 -20.95
CA PHE A 43 2.14 -2.78 -21.57
C PHE A 43 1.95 -2.96 -23.08
N LEU A 44 0.77 -3.41 -23.53
CA LEU A 44 0.48 -3.59 -24.95
C LEU A 44 0.58 -2.28 -25.74
N ARG A 45 0.18 -1.13 -25.19
CA ARG A 45 0.35 0.18 -25.82
C ARG A 45 1.81 0.57 -26.00
N ILE A 46 2.67 0.25 -25.03
CA ILE A 46 4.11 0.50 -25.12
C ILE A 46 4.74 -0.49 -26.10
N ASN A 47 4.38 -1.75 -26.01
CA ASN A 47 4.92 -2.80 -26.88
C ASN A 47 4.54 -2.60 -28.35
N SER A 48 3.42 -1.96 -28.66
CA SER A 48 3.07 -1.62 -30.05
C SER A 48 3.97 -0.56 -30.69
N LYS A 49 4.62 0.27 -29.85
CA LYS A 49 5.57 1.31 -30.30
C LYS A 49 7.02 0.83 -30.36
N VAL A 50 7.34 -0.20 -29.61
CA VAL A 50 8.72 -0.75 -29.51
C VAL A 50 8.75 -2.13 -30.15
N ARG A 51 9.57 -2.29 -31.19
CA ARG A 51 9.62 -3.51 -32.02
C ARG A 51 10.13 -4.75 -31.26
N ASN A 52 10.87 -4.57 -30.18
CA ASN A 52 11.47 -5.64 -29.38
C ASN A 52 10.73 -5.78 -28.04
N ARG A 53 10.11 -6.96 -27.82
CA ARG A 53 9.33 -7.24 -26.60
C ARG A 53 10.17 -7.15 -25.34
N ALA A 54 11.41 -7.64 -25.34
CA ALA A 54 12.29 -7.56 -24.17
C ALA A 54 12.59 -6.10 -23.80
N VAL A 55 12.88 -5.25 -24.79
CA VAL A 55 13.11 -3.81 -24.58
C VAL A 55 11.84 -3.13 -24.05
N SER A 56 10.69 -3.44 -24.63
CA SER A 56 9.39 -2.92 -24.12
C SER A 56 9.15 -3.30 -22.67
N THR A 57 9.42 -4.57 -22.32
CA THR A 57 9.24 -5.07 -20.96
C THR A 57 10.19 -4.39 -20.01
N THR A 58 11.45 -4.19 -20.37
CA THR A 58 12.43 -3.48 -19.54
C THR A 58 11.99 -2.04 -19.26
N ILE A 59 11.64 -1.30 -20.32
CA ILE A 59 11.16 0.09 -20.18
C ILE A 59 9.91 0.14 -19.29
N PHE A 60 8.98 -0.79 -19.51
CA PHE A 60 7.73 -0.84 -18.73
C PHE A 60 7.98 -1.16 -17.26
N THR A 61 8.84 -2.15 -16.97
CA THR A 61 9.21 -2.50 -15.59
C THR A 61 9.91 -1.34 -14.89
N LEU A 62 10.84 -0.63 -15.57
CA LEU A 62 11.49 0.56 -15.03
C LEU A 62 10.49 1.68 -14.74
N ALA A 63 9.52 1.92 -15.64
CA ALA A 63 8.47 2.91 -15.42
C ALA A 63 7.59 2.56 -14.22
N MET A 64 7.22 1.27 -14.07
CA MET A 64 6.45 0.79 -12.91
C MET A 64 7.27 0.87 -11.62
N THR A 65 8.56 0.58 -11.68
CA THR A 65 9.48 0.77 -10.54
C THR A 65 9.46 2.23 -10.09
N ALA A 66 9.64 3.16 -11.02
CA ALA A 66 9.64 4.58 -10.72
C ALA A 66 8.30 5.06 -10.15
N LEU A 67 7.18 4.54 -10.67
CA LEU A 67 5.84 4.97 -10.27
C LEU A 67 5.44 4.45 -8.87
N PHE A 68 5.77 3.21 -8.54
CA PHE A 68 5.32 2.59 -7.29
C PHE A 68 6.42 2.49 -6.24
N PHE A 69 7.59 2.00 -6.61
CA PHE A 69 8.61 1.65 -5.63
C PHE A 69 9.42 2.85 -5.14
N LEU A 70 9.73 3.82 -6.00
CA LEU A 70 10.45 5.03 -5.56
C LEU A 70 9.63 5.87 -4.55
N PRO A 71 8.34 6.15 -4.77
CA PRO A 71 7.54 6.87 -3.78
C PRO A 71 7.40 6.12 -2.46
N ILE A 72 7.18 4.79 -2.51
CA ILE A 72 7.08 3.97 -1.28
C ILE A 72 8.42 4.01 -0.51
N LEU A 73 9.53 3.85 -1.21
CA LEU A 73 10.87 3.91 -0.60
C LEU A 73 11.14 5.28 0.03
N TYR A 74 10.80 6.34 -0.69
CA TYR A 74 10.86 7.70 -0.17
C TYR A 74 10.05 7.87 1.12
N CYS A 75 8.80 7.40 1.14
CA CYS A 75 7.94 7.45 2.32
C CYS A 75 8.54 6.68 3.50
N ILE A 76 9.07 5.46 3.29
CA ILE A 76 9.68 4.66 4.36
C ILE A 76 10.88 5.38 4.97
N ILE A 77 11.76 5.93 4.12
CA ILE A 77 12.95 6.65 4.58
C ILE A 77 12.55 7.92 5.33
N SER A 78 11.66 8.73 4.74
CA SER A 78 11.22 9.99 5.34
C SER A 78 10.46 9.78 6.64
N PHE A 79 9.60 8.76 6.71
CA PHE A 79 8.88 8.41 7.92
C PHE A 79 9.83 7.95 9.04
N ALA A 80 10.79 7.10 8.70
CA ALA A 80 11.80 6.64 9.67
C ALA A 80 12.68 7.80 10.18
N THR A 81 13.10 8.72 9.30
CA THR A 81 13.89 9.90 9.69
C THR A 81 13.10 10.87 10.55
N PHE A 82 11.84 11.13 10.19
CA PHE A 82 10.94 12.00 10.95
C PHE A 82 10.79 11.50 12.40
N PHE A 83 10.42 10.24 12.59
CA PHE A 83 10.21 9.70 13.95
C PHE A 83 11.50 9.56 14.79
N ASN A 84 12.67 9.45 14.16
CA ASN A 84 13.94 9.49 14.88
C ASN A 84 14.31 10.91 15.37
N GLN A 85 13.75 11.96 14.76
CA GLN A 85 14.03 13.35 15.12
C GLN A 85 12.98 13.94 16.08
N VAL A 86 11.79 13.33 16.16
CA VAL A 86 10.71 13.81 17.01
C VAL A 86 11.02 13.55 18.49
N ASP A 87 10.95 14.59 19.30
CA ASP A 87 10.98 14.45 20.77
C ASP A 87 9.66 13.81 21.22
N GLN A 88 9.76 12.55 21.64
CA GLN A 88 8.63 11.74 22.07
C GLN A 88 7.91 12.35 23.27
N GLN A 89 8.64 12.99 24.19
CA GLN A 89 8.04 13.62 25.38
C GLN A 89 7.21 14.82 24.98
N HIS A 90 7.72 15.67 24.11
CA HIS A 90 6.99 16.81 23.57
C HIS A 90 5.75 16.40 22.79
N LEU A 91 5.86 15.34 21.98
CA LEU A 91 4.71 14.80 21.24
C LEU A 91 3.61 14.27 22.17
N ILE A 92 4.00 13.54 23.22
CA ILE A 92 3.03 13.03 24.21
C ILE A 92 2.35 14.18 24.97
N GLN A 93 3.10 15.22 25.37
CA GLN A 93 2.55 16.39 26.03
C GLN A 93 1.53 17.10 25.13
N ASN A 94 1.90 17.44 23.91
CA ASN A 94 1.02 18.13 22.96
C ASN A 94 -0.26 17.32 22.67
N LEU A 95 -0.14 16.01 22.43
CA LEU A 95 -1.30 15.15 22.19
C LEU A 95 -2.18 15.02 23.44
N THR A 96 -1.60 15.06 24.64
CA THR A 96 -2.37 15.05 25.91
C THR A 96 -3.12 16.37 26.10
N GLU A 97 -2.51 17.50 25.77
CA GLU A 97 -3.16 18.81 25.78
C GLU A 97 -4.34 18.87 24.81
N ILE A 98 -4.15 18.38 23.57
CA ILE A 98 -5.24 18.28 22.58
C ILE A 98 -6.37 17.41 23.12
N LYS A 99 -6.05 16.25 23.68
CA LYS A 99 -7.04 15.36 24.29
C LYS A 99 -7.87 16.10 25.35
N THR A 100 -7.22 16.86 26.21
CA THR A 100 -7.91 17.64 27.27
C THR A 100 -8.73 18.77 26.68
N MET A 101 -8.26 19.47 25.66
CA MET A 101 -9.02 20.51 24.94
C MET A 101 -10.27 19.93 24.27
N VAL A 102 -10.12 18.80 23.55
CA VAL A 102 -11.24 18.11 22.89
C VAL A 102 -12.28 17.68 23.92
N ILE A 103 -11.84 17.06 25.01
CA ILE A 103 -12.77 16.68 26.09
C ILE A 103 -13.47 17.90 26.66
N GLY A 104 -12.75 19.00 26.94
CA GLY A 104 -13.29 20.23 27.44
C GLY A 104 -14.34 20.89 26.53
N PHE A 105 -14.04 20.91 25.22
CA PHE A 105 -14.98 21.45 24.22
C PHE A 105 -16.29 20.65 24.16
N PHE A 106 -16.20 19.33 24.20
CA PHE A 106 -17.38 18.47 24.12
C PHE A 106 -18.09 18.28 25.49
N ALA A 107 -17.44 18.64 26.59
CA ALA A 107 -18.04 18.58 27.90
C ALA A 107 -19.29 19.50 28.03
N GLU A 108 -19.38 20.53 27.18
CA GLU A 108 -20.57 21.40 27.09
C GLU A 108 -21.79 20.68 26.46
N PHE A 109 -21.57 19.58 25.73
CA PHE A 109 -22.61 18.80 25.05
C PHE A 109 -22.94 17.54 25.85
N SER A 110 -23.91 17.61 26.74
CA SER A 110 -24.25 16.53 27.68
C SER A 110 -24.52 15.17 27.02
N PHE A 111 -25.05 15.13 25.79
CA PHE A 111 -25.36 13.89 25.08
C PHE A 111 -24.10 13.19 24.51
N LEU A 112 -22.96 13.88 24.39
CA LEU A 112 -21.69 13.33 23.91
C LEU A 112 -20.75 12.95 25.05
N ASN A 113 -21.00 13.37 26.28
CA ASN A 113 -20.09 13.19 27.40
C ASN A 113 -19.72 11.72 27.64
N ASP A 114 -20.69 10.83 27.65
CA ASP A 114 -20.45 9.40 27.89
C ASP A 114 -19.65 8.76 26.76
N PHE A 115 -19.93 9.16 25.52
CA PHE A 115 -19.22 8.65 24.33
C PHE A 115 -17.75 9.12 24.30
N ILE A 116 -17.53 10.40 24.60
CA ILE A 116 -16.19 11.00 24.61
C ILE A 116 -15.36 10.49 25.77
N ASN A 117 -15.94 10.35 26.96
CA ASN A 117 -15.26 9.76 28.09
C ASN A 117 -14.87 8.31 27.84
N LYS A 118 -15.72 7.53 27.17
CA LYS A 118 -15.43 6.16 26.80
C LYS A 118 -14.30 6.07 25.79
N ILE A 119 -14.29 6.91 24.74
CA ILE A 119 -13.18 6.96 23.77
C ILE A 119 -11.90 7.45 24.44
N SER A 120 -12.00 8.53 25.21
CA SER A 120 -10.86 9.12 25.91
C SER A 120 -10.18 8.17 26.89
N SER A 121 -10.96 7.39 27.62
CA SER A 121 -10.40 6.35 28.52
C SER A 121 -9.78 5.17 27.78
N SER A 122 -10.22 4.91 26.54
CA SER A 122 -9.71 3.83 25.69
C SER A 122 -8.41 4.20 24.95
N VAL A 123 -8.13 5.49 24.78
CA VAL A 123 -6.94 5.98 24.05
C VAL A 123 -5.84 6.37 25.04
N ASP A 124 -4.85 5.49 25.14
CA ASP A 124 -3.60 5.76 25.86
C ASP A 124 -2.59 6.38 24.88
N ILE A 125 -2.44 7.71 25.00
CA ILE A 125 -1.55 8.50 24.11
C ILE A 125 -0.11 8.01 24.21
N GLY A 126 0.37 7.71 25.42
CA GLY A 126 1.72 7.23 25.61
C GLY A 126 1.99 5.91 24.88
N LYS A 127 1.07 4.95 25.03
CA LYS A 127 1.15 3.68 24.28
C LYS A 127 1.06 3.88 22.77
N THR A 128 0.16 4.76 22.32
CA THR A 128 0.00 5.04 20.88
C THR A 128 1.27 5.64 20.28
N VAL A 129 1.86 6.62 20.93
CA VAL A 129 3.15 7.21 20.49
C VAL A 129 4.26 6.18 20.51
N GLN A 130 4.35 5.38 21.58
CA GLN A 130 5.36 4.32 21.67
C GLN A 130 5.18 3.25 20.57
N GLN A 131 3.93 2.91 20.23
CA GLN A 131 3.65 2.00 19.12
C GLN A 131 4.07 2.59 17.77
N LEU A 132 3.79 3.89 17.52
CA LEU A 132 4.23 4.58 16.30
C LEU A 132 5.75 4.63 16.19
N VAL A 133 6.46 4.93 17.28
CA VAL A 133 7.91 4.95 17.31
C VAL A 133 8.49 3.54 17.12
N SER A 134 7.93 2.52 17.77
CA SER A 134 8.37 1.13 17.59
C SER A 134 8.09 0.64 16.17
N PHE A 135 6.98 1.04 15.58
CA PHE A 135 6.64 0.76 14.19
C PHE A 135 7.64 1.42 13.22
N SER A 136 7.96 2.71 13.41
CA SER A 136 8.95 3.40 12.59
C SER A 136 10.36 2.76 12.70
N ALA A 137 10.76 2.37 13.91
CA ALA A 137 11.99 1.63 14.13
C ALA A 137 11.98 0.24 13.47
N SER A 138 10.82 -0.42 13.46
CA SER A 138 10.63 -1.71 12.78
C SER A 138 10.69 -1.57 11.27
N LEU A 139 10.18 -0.48 10.70
CA LEU A 139 10.32 -0.16 9.29
C LEU A 139 11.81 -0.02 8.91
N GLY A 140 12.60 0.64 9.74
CA GLY A 140 14.04 0.75 9.54
C GLY A 140 14.76 -0.61 9.61
N LYS A 141 14.44 -1.44 10.60
CA LYS A 141 15.03 -2.77 10.77
C LYS A 141 14.59 -3.76 9.67
N ASN A 142 13.34 -3.69 9.23
CA ASN A 142 12.77 -4.58 8.22
C ASN A 142 12.94 -4.05 6.79
N SER A 143 13.56 -2.88 6.61
CA SER A 143 13.76 -2.27 5.29
C SER A 143 14.49 -3.20 4.32
N ALA A 144 15.49 -3.95 4.80
CA ALA A 144 16.20 -4.91 3.97
C ALA A 144 15.28 -6.03 3.45
N LYS A 145 14.42 -6.60 4.31
CA LYS A 145 13.43 -7.62 3.89
C LYS A 145 12.44 -7.03 2.90
N PHE A 146 11.92 -5.85 3.18
CA PHE A 146 11.01 -5.14 2.27
C PHE A 146 11.67 -4.86 0.91
N MET A 147 12.94 -4.45 0.88
CA MET A 147 13.69 -4.28 -0.37
C MET A 147 13.84 -5.59 -1.14
N ILE A 148 14.12 -6.69 -0.45
CA ILE A 148 14.20 -8.03 -1.07
C ILE A 148 12.85 -8.42 -1.68
N ASP A 149 11.75 -8.27 -0.93
CA ASP A 149 10.40 -8.57 -1.41
C ASP A 149 10.05 -7.71 -2.64
N MET A 150 10.39 -6.42 -2.62
CA MET A 150 10.22 -5.52 -3.77
C MET A 150 11.02 -5.97 -4.99
N ILE A 151 12.30 -6.31 -4.81
CA ILE A 151 13.15 -6.78 -5.91
C ILE A 151 12.57 -8.08 -6.49
N LEU A 152 12.11 -9.00 -5.65
CA LEU A 152 11.46 -10.23 -6.10
C LEU A 152 10.19 -9.95 -6.89
N ILE A 153 9.32 -9.05 -6.40
CA ILE A 153 8.12 -8.62 -7.14
C ILE A 153 8.50 -8.09 -8.52
N LEU A 154 9.53 -7.23 -8.62
CA LEU A 154 9.99 -6.66 -9.89
C LEU A 154 10.54 -7.72 -10.84
N ILE A 155 11.32 -8.68 -10.33
CA ILE A 155 11.85 -9.79 -11.12
C ILE A 155 10.70 -10.64 -11.67
N PHE A 156 9.75 -11.06 -10.84
CA PHE A 156 8.60 -11.83 -11.28
C PHE A 156 7.70 -11.02 -12.22
N PHE A 157 7.47 -9.74 -11.95
CA PHE A 157 6.71 -8.84 -12.82
C PHE A 157 7.35 -8.72 -14.21
N PHE A 158 8.67 -8.57 -14.27
CA PHE A 158 9.41 -8.55 -15.54
C PHE A 158 9.19 -9.85 -16.32
N PHE A 159 9.40 -11.01 -15.69
CA PHE A 159 9.25 -12.29 -16.36
C PHE A 159 7.78 -12.59 -16.74
N PHE A 160 6.83 -12.30 -15.88
CA PHE A 160 5.41 -12.47 -16.19
C PHE A 160 4.95 -11.57 -17.33
N THR A 161 5.42 -10.34 -17.40
CA THR A 161 5.14 -9.42 -18.51
C THR A 161 5.80 -9.88 -19.79
N LEU A 162 7.07 -10.32 -19.72
CA LEU A 162 7.82 -10.82 -20.86
C LEU A 162 7.18 -12.06 -21.48
N PHE A 163 6.78 -13.01 -20.65
CA PHE A 163 6.20 -14.30 -21.03
C PHE A 163 4.67 -14.35 -20.92
N SER A 164 3.99 -13.20 -20.77
CA SER A 164 2.55 -13.16 -20.52
C SER A 164 1.72 -13.97 -21.53
N ASN A 165 2.08 -13.94 -22.81
CA ASN A 165 1.36 -14.70 -23.85
C ASN A 165 1.53 -16.21 -23.68
N GLN A 166 2.76 -16.67 -23.37
CA GLN A 166 3.05 -18.09 -23.17
C GLN A 166 2.32 -18.61 -21.92
N ILE A 167 2.37 -17.83 -20.83
CA ILE A 167 1.70 -18.17 -19.58
C ILE A 167 0.18 -18.23 -19.79
N ALA A 168 -0.41 -17.23 -20.46
CA ALA A 168 -1.84 -17.22 -20.76
C ALA A 168 -2.25 -18.43 -21.61
N THR A 169 -1.47 -18.76 -22.65
CA THR A 169 -1.74 -19.93 -23.49
C THR A 169 -1.63 -21.23 -22.69
N TYR A 170 -0.60 -21.37 -21.87
CA TYR A 170 -0.41 -22.54 -21.02
C TYR A 170 -1.56 -22.71 -20.04
N LEU A 171 -1.95 -21.63 -19.33
CA LEU A 171 -3.08 -21.66 -18.38
C LEU A 171 -4.39 -22.04 -19.08
N LYS A 172 -4.66 -21.53 -20.28
CA LYS A 172 -5.85 -21.92 -21.05
C LYS A 172 -5.85 -23.40 -21.39
N ASN A 173 -4.70 -23.96 -21.79
CA ASN A 173 -4.59 -25.36 -22.17
C ASN A 173 -4.75 -26.35 -21.02
N ILE A 174 -4.39 -25.97 -19.79
CA ILE A 174 -4.55 -26.84 -18.59
C ILE A 174 -5.92 -26.67 -17.91
N THR A 175 -6.67 -25.60 -18.24
CA THR A 175 -7.98 -25.37 -17.65
C THR A 175 -9.02 -26.27 -18.32
N PRO A 176 -9.81 -27.05 -17.56
CA PRO A 176 -10.76 -28.02 -18.12
C PRO A 176 -12.08 -27.36 -18.58
N ILE A 177 -11.99 -26.28 -19.37
CA ILE A 177 -13.12 -25.56 -19.96
C ILE A 177 -12.87 -25.37 -21.46
N ASN A 178 -13.93 -25.11 -22.22
CA ASN A 178 -13.82 -24.84 -23.66
C ASN A 178 -12.95 -23.63 -23.93
N ASN A 179 -12.22 -23.65 -25.02
CA ASN A 179 -11.31 -22.57 -25.42
C ASN A 179 -12.01 -21.21 -25.57
N GLU A 180 -13.29 -21.21 -25.98
CA GLU A 180 -14.10 -20.01 -26.12
C GLU A 180 -14.42 -19.41 -24.76
N ASP A 181 -14.93 -20.22 -23.82
CA ASP A 181 -15.22 -19.81 -22.44
C ASP A 181 -13.95 -19.37 -21.70
N ALA A 182 -12.83 -20.09 -21.90
CA ALA A 182 -11.54 -19.70 -21.37
C ALA A 182 -11.12 -18.32 -21.85
N ASN A 183 -11.24 -18.04 -23.17
CA ASN A 183 -10.90 -16.73 -23.72
C ASN A 183 -11.76 -15.60 -23.16
N ILE A 184 -13.07 -15.82 -23.03
CA ILE A 184 -13.99 -14.87 -22.42
C ILE A 184 -13.56 -14.59 -20.98
N LEU A 185 -13.38 -15.63 -20.18
CA LEU A 185 -13.01 -15.52 -18.77
C LEU A 185 -11.70 -14.75 -18.58
N PHE A 186 -10.65 -15.08 -19.33
CA PHE A 186 -9.35 -14.41 -19.24
C PHE A 186 -9.43 -12.95 -19.69
N ASN A 187 -10.16 -12.65 -20.76
CA ASN A 187 -10.28 -11.29 -21.27
C ASN A 187 -11.11 -10.42 -20.34
N GLU A 188 -12.25 -10.91 -19.83
CA GLU A 188 -13.08 -10.18 -18.89
C GLU A 188 -12.35 -9.95 -17.56
N SER A 189 -11.72 -10.98 -16.99
CA SER A 189 -10.92 -10.83 -15.77
C SER A 189 -9.81 -9.80 -15.93
N SER A 190 -9.07 -9.84 -17.05
CA SER A 190 -8.02 -8.87 -17.34
C SER A 190 -8.58 -7.45 -17.52
N SER A 191 -9.73 -7.32 -18.18
CA SER A 191 -10.40 -6.03 -18.38
C SER A 191 -10.85 -5.43 -17.06
N VAL A 192 -11.55 -6.20 -16.23
CA VAL A 192 -12.01 -5.75 -14.91
C VAL A 192 -10.83 -5.35 -14.03
N MET A 193 -9.80 -6.19 -13.94
CA MET A 193 -8.60 -5.88 -13.15
C MET A 193 -7.91 -4.62 -13.64
N SER A 194 -7.79 -4.41 -14.95
CA SER A 194 -7.20 -3.20 -15.51
C SER A 194 -8.02 -1.97 -15.15
N VAL A 195 -9.34 -2.00 -15.33
CA VAL A 195 -10.21 -0.86 -15.01
C VAL A 195 -10.13 -0.51 -13.53
N VAL A 196 -10.24 -1.50 -12.64
CA VAL A 196 -10.15 -1.29 -11.18
C VAL A 196 -8.80 -0.71 -10.81
N PHE A 197 -7.70 -1.29 -11.32
CA PHE A 197 -6.35 -0.82 -11.04
C PHE A 197 -6.13 0.63 -11.47
N TYR A 198 -6.56 0.99 -12.70
CA TYR A 198 -6.44 2.35 -13.19
C TYR A 198 -7.28 3.33 -12.38
N SER A 199 -8.52 2.97 -12.05
CA SER A 199 -9.41 3.83 -11.27
C SER A 199 -8.79 4.11 -9.90
N ILE A 200 -8.32 3.07 -9.21
CA ILE A 200 -7.67 3.20 -7.90
C ILE A 200 -6.41 4.07 -8.02
N LEU A 201 -5.56 3.81 -9.01
CA LEU A 201 -4.30 4.54 -9.19
C LEU A 201 -4.53 6.02 -9.47
N VAL A 202 -5.43 6.33 -10.40
CA VAL A 202 -5.76 7.74 -10.76
C VAL A 202 -6.35 8.46 -9.55
N THR A 203 -7.26 7.81 -8.83
CA THR A 203 -7.87 8.38 -7.62
C THR A 203 -6.81 8.64 -6.55
N ALA A 204 -5.92 7.67 -6.29
CA ALA A 204 -4.85 7.80 -5.31
C ALA A 204 -3.88 8.94 -5.63
N ILE A 205 -3.45 9.04 -6.91
CA ILE A 205 -2.56 10.13 -7.36
C ILE A 205 -3.25 11.49 -7.21
N PHE A 206 -4.53 11.58 -7.64
CA PHE A 206 -5.28 12.83 -7.58
C PHE A 206 -5.52 13.29 -6.13
N GLN A 207 -5.98 12.39 -5.29
CA GLN A 207 -6.20 12.66 -3.86
C GLN A 207 -4.89 13.03 -3.15
N GLY A 208 -3.83 12.26 -3.41
CA GLY A 208 -2.50 12.55 -2.84
C GLY A 208 -1.96 13.90 -3.28
N PHE A 209 -2.10 14.25 -4.57
CA PHE A 209 -1.68 15.55 -5.10
C PHE A 209 -2.46 16.71 -4.45
N LEU A 210 -3.79 16.59 -4.39
CA LEU A 210 -4.64 17.62 -3.79
C LEU A 210 -4.31 17.82 -2.31
N PHE A 211 -4.24 16.74 -1.54
CA PHE A 211 -3.90 16.82 -0.12
C PHE A 211 -2.50 17.39 0.10
N GLY A 212 -1.50 16.90 -0.64
CA GLY A 212 -0.13 17.38 -0.56
C GLY A 212 0.01 18.86 -0.90
N ALA A 213 -0.63 19.32 -1.98
CA ALA A 213 -0.64 20.73 -2.35
C ALA A 213 -1.30 21.59 -1.27
N PHE A 214 -2.39 21.10 -0.68
CA PHE A 214 -3.09 21.81 0.38
C PHE A 214 -2.26 21.93 1.65
N VAL A 215 -1.68 20.83 2.15
CA VAL A 215 -0.90 20.88 3.41
C VAL A 215 0.44 21.62 3.24
N SER A 216 0.97 21.73 2.01
CA SER A 216 2.13 22.58 1.73
C SER A 216 1.89 24.05 2.05
N SER A 217 0.64 24.54 1.95
CA SER A 217 0.31 25.94 2.29
C SER A 217 0.44 26.25 3.78
N PHE A 218 0.45 25.21 4.62
CA PHE A 218 0.66 25.30 6.06
C PHE A 218 2.13 25.04 6.47
N GLY A 219 3.04 24.90 5.51
CA GLY A 219 4.46 24.68 5.76
C GLY A 219 4.88 23.24 5.98
N TYR A 220 3.99 22.27 5.77
CA TYR A 220 4.31 20.85 5.84
C TYR A 220 5.01 20.35 4.57
N ASP A 221 5.72 19.21 4.68
CA ASP A 221 6.22 18.49 3.50
C ASP A 221 5.06 17.87 2.72
N GLY A 222 4.52 18.66 1.78
CA GLY A 222 3.38 18.25 0.97
C GLY A 222 3.68 17.11 0.03
N LEU A 223 4.95 16.90 -0.37
CA LEU A 223 5.31 15.75 -1.18
C LEU A 223 5.18 14.46 -0.36
N LEU A 224 5.77 14.45 0.84
CA LEU A 224 5.70 13.31 1.75
C LEU A 224 4.24 12.99 2.12
N LEU A 225 3.53 13.98 2.66
CA LEU A 225 2.16 13.80 3.13
C LEU A 225 1.20 13.48 1.99
N GLY A 226 1.40 14.07 0.81
CA GLY A 226 0.60 13.77 -0.37
C GLY A 226 0.79 12.35 -0.87
N VAL A 227 2.03 11.86 -0.94
CA VAL A 227 2.30 10.47 -1.35
C VAL A 227 1.74 9.49 -0.32
N LEU A 228 1.95 9.75 0.98
CA LEU A 228 1.37 8.93 2.05
C LEU A 228 -0.16 8.91 2.00
N TYR A 229 -0.79 10.06 1.78
CA TYR A 229 -2.25 10.16 1.64
C TYR A 229 -2.75 9.36 0.43
N GLY A 230 -2.09 9.47 -0.72
CA GLY A 230 -2.41 8.72 -1.92
C GLY A 230 -2.37 7.21 -1.69
N PHE A 231 -1.33 6.69 -1.02
CA PHE A 231 -1.27 5.27 -0.65
C PHE A 231 -2.31 4.88 0.40
N ALA A 232 -2.52 5.71 1.41
CA ALA A 232 -3.53 5.45 2.44
C ALA A 232 -4.94 5.39 1.83
N SER A 233 -5.25 6.26 0.87
CA SER A 233 -6.56 6.32 0.20
C SER A 233 -6.93 5.06 -0.59
N LEU A 234 -5.97 4.14 -0.82
CA LEU A 234 -6.26 2.80 -1.36
C LEU A 234 -7.18 2.00 -0.42
N VAL A 235 -7.22 2.35 0.87
CA VAL A 235 -8.16 1.79 1.84
C VAL A 235 -9.36 2.75 1.96
N PRO A 236 -10.53 2.39 1.40
CA PRO A 236 -11.67 3.28 1.38
C PRO A 236 -12.07 3.75 2.79
N VAL A 237 -12.43 5.01 2.94
CA VAL A 237 -12.91 5.67 4.16
C VAL A 237 -11.84 5.79 5.25
N VAL A 238 -11.20 4.69 5.62
CA VAL A 238 -10.24 4.63 6.74
C VAL A 238 -8.90 5.27 6.38
N GLY A 239 -8.45 5.08 5.14
CA GLY A 239 -7.13 5.53 4.70
C GLY A 239 -6.94 7.04 4.77
N GLY A 240 -7.91 7.80 4.31
CA GLY A 240 -7.86 9.26 4.40
C GLY A 240 -7.78 9.73 5.85
N VAL A 241 -8.65 9.19 6.73
CA VAL A 241 -8.71 9.57 8.16
C VAL A 241 -7.38 9.32 8.87
N ILE A 242 -6.73 8.18 8.61
CA ILE A 242 -5.42 7.83 9.20
C ILE A 242 -4.36 8.91 8.88
N MET A 243 -4.47 9.57 7.73
CA MET A 243 -3.48 10.54 7.31
C MET A 243 -3.80 11.97 7.72
N TRP A 244 -5.04 12.45 7.48
CA TRP A 244 -5.35 13.83 7.79
C TRP A 244 -5.56 14.10 9.30
N LEU A 245 -6.08 13.11 10.04
CA LEU A 245 -6.36 13.29 11.46
C LEU A 245 -5.12 13.64 12.30
N PRO A 246 -3.98 12.90 12.18
CA PRO A 246 -2.76 13.28 12.89
C PRO A 246 -2.23 14.66 12.48
N VAL A 247 -2.34 15.03 11.21
CA VAL A 247 -1.88 16.35 10.73
C VAL A 247 -2.75 17.47 11.30
N ALA A 248 -4.08 17.30 11.30
CA ALA A 248 -5.00 18.25 11.88
C ALA A 248 -4.80 18.38 13.41
N LEU A 249 -4.59 17.26 14.10
CA LEU A 249 -4.29 17.26 15.54
C LEU A 249 -2.96 17.96 15.85
N TYR A 250 -1.94 17.69 15.06
CA TYR A 250 -0.65 18.38 15.24
C TYR A 250 -0.78 19.88 15.01
N GLU A 251 -1.49 20.32 13.96
CA GLU A 251 -1.75 21.75 13.70
C GLU A 251 -2.57 22.40 14.82
N ALA A 252 -3.55 21.68 15.38
CA ALA A 252 -4.32 22.17 16.51
C ALA A 252 -3.46 22.42 17.76
N SER A 253 -2.37 21.65 17.92
CA SER A 253 -1.47 21.79 19.08
C SER A 253 -0.39 22.85 18.93
N THR A 254 0.08 23.07 17.69
CA THR A 254 1.25 23.95 17.43
C THR A 254 0.90 25.20 16.64
N GLY A 255 -0.21 25.18 15.92
CA GLY A 255 -0.67 26.26 15.07
C GLY A 255 -1.96 26.90 15.56
N THR A 256 -2.82 27.24 14.62
CA THR A 256 -4.13 27.82 14.93
C THR A 256 -5.22 26.76 14.78
N ILE A 257 -6.18 26.73 15.69
CA ILE A 257 -7.36 25.85 15.61
C ILE A 257 -8.08 26.01 14.26
N SER A 258 -8.09 27.22 13.70
CA SER A 258 -8.64 27.48 12.36
C SER A 258 -7.99 26.61 11.28
N ASN A 259 -6.66 26.51 11.26
CA ASN A 259 -5.93 25.69 10.28
C ASN A 259 -6.25 24.19 10.44
N ALA A 260 -6.34 23.73 11.67
CA ALA A 260 -6.73 22.34 11.97
C ALA A 260 -8.13 22.00 11.43
N ILE A 261 -9.09 22.93 11.61
CA ILE A 261 -10.45 22.79 11.07
C ILE A 261 -10.40 22.78 9.52
N PHE A 262 -9.62 23.67 8.90
CA PHE A 262 -9.48 23.68 7.44
C PHE A 262 -8.91 22.36 6.92
N ILE A 263 -7.90 21.78 7.57
CA ILE A 263 -7.34 20.48 7.20
C ILE A 263 -8.40 19.38 7.33
N ALA A 264 -9.15 19.37 8.43
CA ALA A 264 -10.18 18.35 8.65
C ALA A 264 -11.37 18.45 7.68
N VAL A 265 -11.77 19.66 7.29
CA VAL A 265 -12.90 19.88 6.36
C VAL A 265 -12.50 19.62 4.90
N TYR A 266 -11.26 19.93 4.55
CA TYR A 266 -10.78 19.75 3.17
C TYR A 266 -10.50 18.27 2.85
N SER A 267 -10.09 17.45 3.82
CA SER A 267 -9.66 16.05 3.64
C SER A 267 -10.83 15.07 3.62
#